data_0f41d4380a2d43faa5c83a14be9a2743
#
_entry.id   0f41d4380a2d43faa5c83a14be9a2743
#
_cell.length_a   1.000
_cell.length_b   1.000
_cell.length_c   1.000
_cell.angle_alpha   90.00
_cell.angle_beta   90.00
_cell.angle_gamma   90.00
#
_symmetry.space_group_name_H-M   'P 1'
#
loop_
_entity.id
_entity.type
_entity.pdbx_description
1 polymer ?
#
loop_
_entity_poly.entity_id
_entity_poly.type
_entity_poly.pdbx_seq_one_letter_code
_entity_poly.pdbx_strand_id
1 'polypeptide(L)'
;MLNLPNALASLRILLAPIMFWIILTPELFTDNGFDITWNYYFASLLFVLASATDFFDGYIAREWNQMTMLGAILDPLADKMLILAAFLGLMMVGEASAWAIYIIIVRELFITGIRTVAVSEGLSVKASWAGKVKTVAQMIAIGFLLMRWPFGDALLWFAVFLTLYSGLEYLWGFKAALLKDEV
;
A
#
# COMPACT_ATOMS: atom_id res chain seq x y z
N MET A 1 -22.19 -0.49 11.07
CA MET A 1 -22.49 -1.89 11.31
C MET A 1 -21.26 -2.69 10.96
N LEU A 2 -20.73 -3.50 11.88
CA LEU A 2 -19.56 -4.33 11.68
C LEU A 2 -19.96 -5.55 10.84
N ASN A 3 -19.57 -5.56 9.57
CA ASN A 3 -19.58 -6.77 8.74
C ASN A 3 -18.15 -7.29 8.58
N LEU A 4 -17.99 -8.50 8.07
CA LEU A 4 -16.70 -9.14 7.97
C LEU A 4 -15.66 -8.32 7.17
N PRO A 5 -15.98 -7.75 5.98
CA PRO A 5 -15.06 -6.86 5.27
C PRO A 5 -14.60 -5.66 6.11
N ASN A 6 -15.51 -4.94 6.74
CA ASN A 6 -15.16 -3.78 7.57
C ASN A 6 -14.28 -4.18 8.77
N ALA A 7 -14.51 -5.37 9.36
CA ALA A 7 -13.68 -5.88 10.45
C ALA A 7 -12.26 -6.18 9.96
N LEU A 8 -12.09 -6.76 8.77
CA LEU A 8 -10.78 -7.04 8.17
C LEU A 8 -10.03 -5.74 7.82
N ALA A 9 -10.70 -4.74 7.24
CA ALA A 9 -10.12 -3.42 7.00
C ALA A 9 -9.68 -2.75 8.32
N SER A 10 -10.51 -2.81 9.36
CA SER A 10 -10.15 -2.28 10.69
C SER A 10 -8.96 -3.01 11.31
N LEU A 11 -8.89 -4.34 11.14
CA LEU A 11 -7.76 -5.13 11.59
C LEU A 11 -6.44 -4.69 10.90
N ARG A 12 -6.46 -4.42 9.59
CA ARG A 12 -5.29 -3.89 8.88
C ARG A 12 -4.83 -2.54 9.42
N ILE A 13 -5.78 -1.64 9.72
CA ILE A 13 -5.46 -0.34 10.32
C ILE A 13 -4.77 -0.50 11.68
N LEU A 14 -5.12 -1.53 12.45
CA LEU A 14 -4.46 -1.84 13.73
C LEU A 14 -3.12 -2.57 13.53
N LEU A 15 -3.03 -3.47 12.55
CA LEU A 15 -1.80 -4.21 12.27
C LEU A 15 -0.68 -3.33 11.69
N ALA A 16 -1.01 -2.30 10.92
CA ALA A 16 -0.03 -1.41 10.31
C ALA A 16 0.88 -0.71 11.37
N PRO A 17 0.37 -0.04 12.41
CA PRO A 17 1.22 0.54 13.45
C PRO A 17 1.94 -0.51 14.30
N ILE A 18 1.36 -1.68 14.53
CA ILE A 18 2.02 -2.78 15.25
C ILE A 18 3.23 -3.28 14.45
N MET A 19 3.06 -3.52 13.15
CA MET A 19 4.15 -3.91 12.26
C MET A 19 5.25 -2.83 12.23
N PHE A 20 4.87 -1.56 12.09
CA PHE A 20 5.80 -0.43 12.12
C PHE A 20 6.61 -0.41 13.42
N TRP A 21 5.95 -0.55 14.56
CA TRP A 21 6.60 -0.62 15.85
C TRP A 21 7.58 -1.79 15.95
N ILE A 22 7.19 -3.00 15.51
CA ILE A 22 8.08 -4.17 15.50
C ILE A 22 9.32 -3.90 14.64
N ILE A 23 9.19 -3.31 13.46
CA ILE A 23 10.34 -2.98 12.60
C ILE A 23 11.33 -2.06 13.33
N LEU A 24 10.84 -1.10 14.10
CA LEU A 24 11.66 -0.10 14.80
C LEU A 24 12.25 -0.57 16.13
N THR A 25 11.78 -1.68 16.68
CA THR A 25 12.20 -2.14 18.01
C THR A 25 12.75 -3.57 17.95
N PRO A 26 13.90 -3.79 17.28
CA PRO A 26 14.54 -5.11 17.21
C PRO A 26 14.96 -5.63 18.60
N GLU A 27 15.13 -4.74 19.59
CA GLU A 27 15.45 -5.06 20.97
C GLU A 27 14.44 -5.99 21.61
N LEU A 28 13.16 -5.94 21.18
CA LEU A 28 12.12 -6.87 21.64
C LEU A 28 12.49 -8.35 21.49
N PHE A 29 13.29 -8.67 20.49
CA PHE A 29 13.74 -10.03 20.22
C PHE A 29 15.12 -10.28 20.78
N THR A 30 16.07 -9.36 20.60
CA THR A 30 17.47 -9.54 21.03
C THR A 30 17.59 -9.58 22.55
N ASP A 31 16.83 -8.78 23.30
CA ASP A 31 16.83 -8.78 24.76
C ASP A 31 16.27 -10.08 25.36
N ASN A 32 15.43 -10.78 24.59
CA ASN A 32 14.92 -12.11 24.95
C ASN A 32 15.76 -13.27 24.42
N GLY A 33 16.97 -12.98 23.89
CA GLY A 33 17.91 -13.99 23.41
C GLY A 33 17.61 -14.56 22.03
N PHE A 34 16.69 -13.96 21.28
CA PHE A 34 16.42 -14.33 19.89
C PHE A 34 17.35 -13.57 18.94
N ASP A 35 17.65 -14.18 17.79
CA ASP A 35 18.35 -13.51 16.72
C ASP A 35 17.50 -12.37 16.13
N ILE A 36 18.14 -11.26 15.74
CA ILE A 36 17.49 -10.09 15.13
C ILE A 36 16.63 -10.45 13.89
N THR A 37 16.96 -11.54 13.22
CA THR A 37 16.22 -12.05 12.06
C THR A 37 14.76 -12.35 12.39
N TRP A 38 14.46 -12.73 13.62
CA TRP A 38 13.08 -12.98 14.06
C TRP A 38 12.21 -11.75 14.02
N ASN A 39 12.77 -10.56 14.33
CA ASN A 39 12.05 -9.30 14.21
C ASN A 39 11.53 -9.10 12.76
N TYR A 40 12.41 -9.28 11.79
CA TYR A 40 12.07 -9.10 10.38
C TYR A 40 11.08 -10.16 9.87
N TYR A 41 11.21 -11.41 10.32
CA TYR A 41 10.26 -12.47 10.00
C TYR A 41 8.86 -12.17 10.56
N PHE A 42 8.76 -11.70 11.80
CA PHE A 42 7.47 -11.32 12.38
C PHE A 42 6.86 -10.12 11.68
N ALA A 43 7.63 -9.08 11.37
CA ALA A 43 7.16 -7.94 10.61
C ALA A 43 6.68 -8.35 9.21
N SER A 44 7.44 -9.22 8.53
CA SER A 44 7.07 -9.79 7.23
C SER A 44 5.79 -10.62 7.30
N LEU A 45 5.66 -11.46 8.32
CA LEU A 45 4.45 -12.28 8.55
C LEU A 45 3.21 -11.39 8.73
N LEU A 46 3.31 -10.33 9.56
CA LEU A 46 2.22 -9.38 9.75
C LEU A 46 1.87 -8.66 8.45
N PHE A 47 2.87 -8.26 7.66
CA PHE A 47 2.65 -7.63 6.37
C PHE A 47 1.92 -8.56 5.39
N VAL A 48 2.36 -9.81 5.28
CA VAL A 48 1.74 -10.81 4.40
C VAL A 48 0.32 -11.12 4.85
N LEU A 49 0.09 -11.34 6.14
CA LEU A 49 -1.25 -11.59 6.68
C LEU A 49 -2.18 -10.40 6.42
N ALA A 50 -1.73 -9.18 6.71
CA ALA A 50 -2.52 -7.98 6.47
C ALA A 50 -2.81 -7.76 4.98
N SER A 51 -1.84 -8.02 4.08
CA SER A 51 -2.04 -7.94 2.63
C SER A 51 -2.97 -9.03 2.10
N ALA A 52 -2.89 -10.24 2.66
CA ALA A 52 -3.79 -11.33 2.30
C ALA A 52 -5.24 -11.04 2.69
N THR A 53 -5.46 -10.42 3.87
CA THR A 53 -6.82 -10.04 4.30
C THR A 53 -7.48 -9.07 3.33
N ASP A 54 -6.72 -8.15 2.69
CA ASP A 54 -7.24 -7.23 1.67
C ASP A 54 -7.80 -7.95 0.43
N PHE A 55 -7.09 -9.00 -0.01
CA PHE A 55 -7.57 -9.80 -1.13
C PHE A 55 -8.89 -10.51 -0.79
N PHE A 56 -8.99 -11.04 0.45
CA PHE A 56 -10.17 -11.77 0.89
C PHE A 56 -11.38 -10.86 1.17
N ASP A 57 -11.19 -9.68 1.77
CA ASP A 57 -12.30 -8.80 2.09
C ASP A 57 -12.97 -8.22 0.83
N GLY A 58 -12.17 -7.83 -0.16
CA GLY A 58 -12.69 -7.39 -1.46
C GLY A 58 -13.42 -8.49 -2.23
N TYR A 59 -13.02 -9.75 -2.08
CA TYR A 59 -13.71 -10.90 -2.65
C TYR A 59 -15.05 -11.17 -1.91
N ILE A 60 -15.00 -11.27 -0.57
CA ILE A 60 -16.16 -11.54 0.29
C ILE A 60 -17.21 -10.43 0.16
N ALA A 61 -16.80 -9.16 0.14
CA ALA A 61 -17.70 -8.02 0.01
C ALA A 61 -18.55 -8.09 -1.28
N ARG A 62 -17.93 -8.55 -2.38
CA ARG A 62 -18.60 -8.70 -3.68
C ARG A 62 -19.50 -9.93 -3.72
N GLU A 63 -19.03 -11.09 -3.28
CA GLU A 63 -19.77 -12.34 -3.30
C GLU A 63 -20.99 -12.31 -2.36
N TRP A 64 -20.85 -11.70 -1.18
CA TRP A 64 -21.89 -11.67 -0.17
C TRP A 64 -22.74 -10.39 -0.19
N ASN A 65 -22.51 -9.52 -1.18
CA ASN A 65 -23.24 -8.24 -1.35
C ASN A 65 -23.21 -7.37 -0.08
N GLN A 66 -22.06 -7.38 0.65
CA GLN A 66 -21.86 -6.69 1.92
C GLN A 66 -21.11 -5.36 1.76
N MET A 67 -21.26 -4.72 0.62
CA MET A 67 -20.64 -3.41 0.39
C MET A 67 -21.30 -2.35 1.28
N THR A 68 -20.49 -1.62 2.06
CA THR A 68 -20.96 -0.55 2.93
C THR A 68 -20.24 0.76 2.61
N MET A 69 -20.88 1.89 2.90
CA MET A 69 -20.26 3.22 2.77
C MET A 69 -18.99 3.32 3.65
N LEU A 70 -19.01 2.73 4.83
CA LEU A 70 -17.85 2.70 5.74
C LEU A 70 -16.69 1.88 5.14
N GLY A 71 -16.95 0.70 4.58
CA GLY A 71 -15.96 -0.12 3.91
C GLY A 71 -15.31 0.61 2.74
N ALA A 72 -16.10 1.27 1.90
CA ALA A 72 -15.60 2.05 0.77
C ALA A 72 -14.60 3.16 1.17
N ILE A 73 -14.66 3.63 2.43
CA ILE A 73 -13.71 4.61 2.99
C ILE A 73 -12.53 3.90 3.67
N LEU A 74 -12.79 2.83 4.44
CA LEU A 74 -11.77 2.15 5.24
C LEU A 74 -10.78 1.35 4.36
N ASP A 75 -11.26 0.68 3.30
CA ASP A 75 -10.42 -0.17 2.47
C ASP A 75 -9.25 0.59 1.82
N PRO A 76 -9.48 1.70 1.06
CA PRO A 76 -8.38 2.45 0.48
C PRO A 76 -7.45 3.09 1.51
N LEU A 77 -7.96 3.37 2.71
CA LEU A 77 -7.17 3.93 3.80
C LEU A 77 -6.27 2.87 4.43
N ALA A 78 -6.83 1.69 4.74
CA ALA A 78 -6.11 0.57 5.34
C ALA A 78 -4.93 0.11 4.47
N ASP A 79 -5.17 -0.02 3.15
CA ASP A 79 -4.12 -0.39 2.19
C ASP A 79 -2.95 0.59 2.18
N LYS A 80 -3.26 1.87 2.10
CA LYS A 80 -2.22 2.90 2.10
C LYS A 80 -1.48 2.94 3.42
N MET A 81 -2.16 2.82 4.55
CA MET A 81 -1.54 2.80 5.87
C MET A 81 -0.56 1.64 6.02
N LEU A 82 -0.92 0.44 5.56
CA LEU A 82 -0.06 -0.73 5.64
C LEU A 82 1.23 -0.55 4.81
N ILE A 83 1.10 -0.16 3.54
CA ILE A 83 2.24 0.05 2.64
C ILE A 83 3.14 1.19 3.15
N LEU A 84 2.55 2.31 3.59
CA LEU A 84 3.29 3.45 4.12
C LEU A 84 4.03 3.08 5.41
N ALA A 85 3.39 2.37 6.33
CA ALA A 85 4.02 1.91 7.57
C ALA A 85 5.23 1.01 7.29
N ALA A 86 5.10 0.07 6.35
CA ALA A 86 6.21 -0.80 5.95
C ALA A 86 7.38 0.00 5.36
N PHE A 87 7.12 0.87 4.39
CA PHE A 87 8.16 1.67 3.75
C PHE A 87 8.84 2.65 4.71
N LEU A 88 8.08 3.33 5.55
CA LEU A 88 8.63 4.25 6.55
C LEU A 88 9.47 3.51 7.59
N GLY A 89 9.00 2.35 8.07
CA GLY A 89 9.76 1.50 8.98
C GLY A 89 11.08 1.05 8.37
N LEU A 90 11.05 0.50 7.15
CA LEU A 90 12.25 0.07 6.40
C LEU A 90 13.22 1.22 6.14
N MET A 91 12.72 2.41 5.83
CA MET A 91 13.54 3.62 5.66
C MET A 91 14.23 4.00 6.98
N MET A 92 13.52 3.97 8.10
CA MET A 92 14.06 4.37 9.41
C MET A 92 15.14 3.42 9.92
N VAL A 93 15.05 2.13 9.57
CA VAL A 93 16.09 1.14 9.90
C VAL A 93 17.19 1.05 8.84
N GLY A 94 17.17 1.89 7.81
CA GLY A 94 18.20 1.97 6.77
C GLY A 94 18.14 0.88 5.70
N GLU A 95 17.07 0.09 5.65
CA GLU A 95 16.89 -1.02 4.70
C GLU A 95 16.25 -0.59 3.37
N ALA A 96 15.77 0.64 3.27
CA ALA A 96 15.16 1.17 2.04
C ALA A 96 15.58 2.61 1.76
N SER A 97 15.78 2.92 0.47
CA SER A 97 16.17 4.27 0.03
C SER A 97 15.08 5.31 0.35
N ALA A 98 15.45 6.37 1.10
CA ALA A 98 14.57 7.48 1.42
C ALA A 98 14.03 8.19 0.14
N TRP A 99 14.84 8.32 -0.90
CA TRP A 99 14.42 8.90 -2.17
C TRP A 99 13.38 8.06 -2.89
N ALA A 100 13.54 6.73 -2.91
CA ALA A 100 12.57 5.84 -3.51
C ALA A 100 11.20 5.95 -2.82
N ILE A 101 11.21 5.94 -1.48
CA ILE A 101 9.99 6.06 -0.67
C ILE A 101 9.35 7.43 -0.83
N TYR A 102 10.14 8.50 -0.83
CA TYR A 102 9.65 9.85 -1.06
C TYR A 102 8.91 9.97 -2.40
N ILE A 103 9.50 9.45 -3.49
CA ILE A 103 8.88 9.47 -4.82
C ILE A 103 7.55 8.70 -4.82
N ILE A 104 7.52 7.52 -4.20
CA ILE A 104 6.29 6.73 -4.09
C ILE A 104 5.21 7.51 -3.35
N ILE A 105 5.52 8.07 -2.17
CA ILE A 105 4.55 8.80 -1.33
C ILE A 105 4.02 10.03 -2.05
N VAL A 106 4.90 10.87 -2.60
CA VAL A 106 4.50 12.08 -3.32
C VAL A 106 3.57 11.75 -4.47
N ARG A 107 3.92 10.73 -5.26
CA ARG A 107 3.06 10.30 -6.37
C ARG A 107 1.71 9.76 -5.88
N GLU A 108 1.68 8.96 -4.81
CA GLU A 108 0.41 8.45 -4.27
C GLU A 108 -0.51 9.57 -3.81
N LEU A 109 0.02 10.56 -3.10
CA LEU A 109 -0.74 11.72 -2.64
C LEU A 109 -1.23 12.57 -3.81
N PHE A 110 -0.34 12.85 -4.78
CA PHE A 110 -0.66 13.67 -5.94
C PHE A 110 -1.77 13.07 -6.80
N ILE A 111 -1.66 11.79 -7.16
CA ILE A 111 -2.68 11.11 -7.96
C ILE A 111 -3.98 10.92 -7.18
N THR A 112 -3.92 10.72 -5.87
CA THR A 112 -5.13 10.66 -5.02
C THR A 112 -5.84 12.01 -5.01
N GLY A 113 -5.11 13.12 -4.89
CA GLY A 113 -5.67 14.47 -4.95
C GLY A 113 -6.38 14.73 -6.29
N ILE A 114 -5.71 14.45 -7.40
CA ILE A 114 -6.31 14.60 -8.73
C ILE A 114 -7.55 13.73 -8.90
N ARG A 115 -7.51 12.48 -8.40
CA ARG A 115 -8.68 11.59 -8.47
C ARG A 115 -9.86 12.14 -7.68
N THR A 116 -9.62 12.72 -6.50
CA THR A 116 -10.67 13.33 -5.68
C THR A 116 -11.33 14.49 -6.42
N VAL A 117 -10.52 15.37 -7.04
CA VAL A 117 -11.04 16.48 -7.86
C VAL A 117 -11.80 15.94 -9.09
N ALA A 118 -11.26 14.95 -9.81
CA ALA A 118 -11.94 14.35 -10.94
C ALA A 118 -13.34 13.82 -10.59
N VAL A 119 -13.45 13.13 -9.45
CA VAL A 119 -14.73 12.58 -8.98
C VAL A 119 -15.71 13.70 -8.59
N SER A 120 -15.25 14.79 -7.96
CA SER A 120 -16.12 15.92 -7.61
C SER A 120 -16.67 16.66 -8.84
N GLU A 121 -15.92 16.65 -9.94
CA GLU A 121 -16.36 17.21 -11.23
C GLU A 121 -17.14 16.19 -12.10
N GLY A 122 -17.48 15.03 -11.56
CA GLY A 122 -18.20 13.99 -12.31
C GLY A 122 -17.40 13.25 -13.36
N LEU A 123 -16.09 13.51 -13.44
CA LEU A 123 -15.20 12.87 -14.41
C LEU A 123 -14.88 11.43 -14.00
N SER A 124 -15.11 10.46 -14.87
CA SER A 124 -14.78 9.06 -14.64
C SER A 124 -13.44 8.70 -15.28
N VAL A 125 -12.37 8.71 -14.51
CA VAL A 125 -11.08 8.15 -14.94
C VAL A 125 -10.94 6.73 -14.41
N LYS A 126 -10.99 5.74 -15.31
CA LYS A 126 -10.88 4.32 -14.96
C LYS A 126 -9.52 4.02 -14.33
N ALA A 127 -9.52 3.14 -13.32
CA ALA A 127 -8.28 2.61 -12.77
C ALA A 127 -7.50 1.87 -13.87
N SER A 128 -6.22 2.25 -14.08
CA SER A 128 -5.38 1.63 -15.10
C SER A 128 -4.86 0.28 -14.61
N TRP A 129 -4.53 -0.61 -15.55
CA TRP A 129 -3.88 -1.88 -15.24
C TRP A 129 -2.49 -1.66 -14.61
N ALA A 130 -1.75 -0.67 -15.09
CA ALA A 130 -0.46 -0.27 -14.53
C ALA A 130 -0.58 0.15 -13.05
N GLY A 131 -1.69 0.79 -12.66
CA GLY A 131 -1.98 1.10 -11.26
C GLY A 131 -2.10 -0.12 -10.36
N LYS A 132 -2.62 -1.24 -10.85
CA LYS A 132 -2.67 -2.51 -10.11
C LYS A 132 -1.28 -3.16 -10.02
N VAL A 133 -0.57 -3.22 -11.14
CA VAL A 133 0.78 -3.81 -11.21
C VAL A 133 1.76 -3.09 -10.29
N LYS A 134 1.73 -1.75 -10.22
CA LYS A 134 2.58 -0.99 -9.32
C LYS A 134 2.37 -1.38 -7.86
N THR A 135 1.11 -1.59 -7.42
CA THR A 135 0.81 -1.96 -6.03
C THR A 135 1.37 -3.34 -5.71
N VAL A 136 1.20 -4.29 -6.61
CA VAL A 136 1.80 -5.64 -6.47
C VAL A 136 3.33 -5.55 -6.41
N ALA A 137 3.97 -4.74 -7.27
CA ALA A 137 5.41 -4.54 -7.25
C ALA A 137 5.90 -3.92 -5.93
N GLN A 138 5.18 -2.94 -5.38
CA GLN A 138 5.47 -2.36 -4.07
C GLN A 138 5.37 -3.41 -2.96
N MET A 139 4.33 -4.24 -2.95
CA MET A 139 4.15 -5.32 -1.98
C MET A 139 5.29 -6.35 -2.05
N ILE A 140 5.71 -6.74 -3.26
CA ILE A 140 6.83 -7.66 -3.46
C ILE A 140 8.14 -7.02 -2.95
N ALA A 141 8.41 -5.76 -3.30
CA ALA A 141 9.59 -5.04 -2.83
C ALA A 141 9.64 -4.96 -1.30
N ILE A 142 8.52 -4.64 -0.63
CA ILE A 142 8.41 -4.63 0.83
C ILE A 142 8.73 -6.01 1.40
N GLY A 143 8.15 -7.08 0.86
CA GLY A 143 8.39 -8.44 1.32
C GLY A 143 9.88 -8.82 1.24
N PHE A 144 10.55 -8.52 0.11
CA PHE A 144 11.98 -8.79 -0.06
C PHE A 144 12.86 -7.97 0.90
N LEU A 145 12.52 -6.70 1.11
CA LEU A 145 13.24 -5.82 2.04
C LEU A 145 13.06 -6.27 3.50
N LEU A 146 11.83 -6.62 3.91
CA LEU A 146 11.56 -7.13 5.26
C LEU A 146 12.28 -8.45 5.54
N MET A 147 12.38 -9.33 4.55
CA MET A 147 13.10 -10.60 4.66
C MET A 147 14.60 -10.45 4.47
N ARG A 148 15.09 -9.26 4.17
CA ARG A 148 16.49 -8.98 3.80
C ARG A 148 17.00 -9.87 2.68
N TRP A 149 16.12 -10.22 1.75
CA TRP A 149 16.49 -11.04 0.61
C TRP A 149 17.25 -10.23 -0.45
N PRO A 150 18.13 -10.88 -1.22
CA PRO A 150 18.85 -10.22 -2.30
C PRO A 150 17.86 -9.61 -3.31
N PHE A 151 18.28 -8.54 -3.98
CA PHE A 151 17.48 -7.76 -4.94
C PHE A 151 16.34 -6.92 -4.36
N GLY A 152 16.17 -6.82 -3.03
CA GLY A 152 15.12 -5.97 -2.43
C GLY A 152 15.19 -4.52 -2.90
N ASP A 153 16.39 -3.92 -2.94
CA ASP A 153 16.58 -2.55 -3.42
C ASP A 153 16.30 -2.41 -4.93
N ALA A 154 16.71 -3.39 -5.75
CA ALA A 154 16.40 -3.38 -7.18
C ALA A 154 14.87 -3.48 -7.43
N LEU A 155 14.16 -4.29 -6.67
CA LEU A 155 12.70 -4.40 -6.72
C LEU A 155 12.02 -3.10 -6.24
N LEU A 156 12.58 -2.42 -5.24
CA LEU A 156 12.09 -1.12 -4.79
C LEU A 156 12.18 -0.08 -5.92
N TRP A 157 13.33 0.04 -6.58
CA TRP A 157 13.49 0.97 -7.71
C TRP A 157 12.64 0.59 -8.91
N PHE A 158 12.44 -0.70 -9.16
CA PHE A 158 11.47 -1.16 -10.17
C PHE A 158 10.03 -0.75 -9.81
N ALA A 159 9.65 -0.87 -8.53
CA ALA A 159 8.35 -0.38 -8.06
C ALA A 159 8.20 1.14 -8.19
N VAL A 160 9.28 1.92 -7.98
CA VAL A 160 9.33 3.37 -8.25
C VAL A 160 9.06 3.64 -9.73
N PHE A 161 9.74 2.94 -10.64
CA PHE A 161 9.54 3.09 -12.08
C PHE A 161 8.08 2.84 -12.48
N LEU A 162 7.49 1.73 -12.02
CA LEU A 162 6.08 1.43 -12.29
C LEU A 162 5.13 2.45 -11.65
N THR A 163 5.49 2.98 -10.49
CA THR A 163 4.72 4.01 -9.80
C THR A 163 4.68 5.30 -10.63
N LEU A 164 5.80 5.75 -11.15
CA LEU A 164 5.89 6.93 -12.03
C LEU A 164 5.15 6.68 -13.36
N TYR A 165 5.39 5.54 -14.00
CA TYR A 165 4.72 5.18 -15.26
C TYR A 165 3.19 5.21 -15.13
N SER A 166 2.65 4.54 -14.10
CA SER A 166 1.20 4.53 -13.85
C SER A 166 0.64 5.92 -13.46
N GLY A 167 1.48 6.80 -12.91
CA GLY A 167 1.13 8.18 -12.64
C GLY A 167 0.96 8.99 -13.93
N LEU A 168 1.90 8.87 -14.86
CA LEU A 168 1.84 9.53 -16.15
C LEU A 168 0.65 9.04 -16.99
N GLU A 169 0.42 7.72 -17.01
CA GLU A 169 -0.75 7.14 -17.68
C GLU A 169 -2.06 7.72 -17.14
N TYR A 170 -2.18 7.86 -15.81
CA TYR A 170 -3.35 8.45 -15.16
C TYR A 170 -3.54 9.92 -15.57
N LEU A 171 -2.45 10.72 -15.58
CA LEU A 171 -2.49 12.13 -15.96
C LEU A 171 -2.92 12.32 -17.44
N TRP A 172 -2.45 11.47 -18.35
CA TRP A 172 -2.89 11.50 -19.73
C TRP A 172 -4.37 11.16 -19.87
N GLY A 173 -4.84 10.15 -19.14
CA GLY A 173 -6.26 9.79 -19.11
C GLY A 173 -7.14 10.92 -18.56
N PHE A 174 -6.67 11.59 -17.50
CA PHE A 174 -7.37 12.73 -16.90
C PHE A 174 -7.43 13.93 -17.88
N LYS A 175 -6.32 14.28 -18.52
CA LYS A 175 -6.28 15.32 -19.54
C LYS A 175 -7.25 15.02 -20.70
N ALA A 176 -7.28 13.77 -21.17
CA ALA A 176 -8.19 13.37 -22.24
C ALA A 176 -9.68 13.42 -21.82
N ALA A 177 -9.98 13.20 -20.55
CA ALA A 177 -11.34 13.33 -20.01
C ALA A 177 -11.77 14.82 -19.96
N LEU A 178 -10.90 15.72 -19.46
CA LEU A 178 -11.17 17.16 -19.41
C LEU A 178 -11.49 17.74 -20.79
N LEU A 179 -10.69 17.39 -21.81
CA LEU A 179 -10.88 17.89 -23.17
C LEU A 179 -12.17 17.37 -23.85
N LYS A 180 -12.79 16.31 -23.34
CA LYS A 180 -14.06 15.79 -23.86
C LYS A 180 -15.28 16.46 -23.24
N ASP A 181 -15.16 17.01 -22.03
CA ASP A 181 -16.25 17.74 -21.37
C ASP A 181 -16.37 19.19 -21.83
N GLU A 182 -15.33 19.73 -22.50
CA GLU A 182 -15.34 21.09 -23.05
C GLU A 182 -15.99 21.18 -24.48
N VAL A 183 -16.42 20.07 -25.07
CA VAL A 183 -17.04 19.95 -26.41
C VAL A 183 -18.49 19.47 -26.28
#